data_029b6291c0b65979681de69c1fe976b4
#
_entry.id   029b6291c0b65979681de69c1fe976b4
#
_cell.length_a   1.000
_cell.length_b   1.000
_cell.length_c   1.000
_cell.angle_alpha   90.00
_cell.angle_beta   90.00
_cell.angle_gamma   90.00
#
_symmetry.space_group_name_H-M   'P 1'
#
loop_
_entity.id
_entity.type
_entity.pdbx_description
1 polymer ?
#
loop_
_entity_poly.entity_id
_entity_poly.type
_entity_poly.pdbx_seq_one_letter_code
_entity_poly.pdbx_strand_id
1 'polypeptide(L)'
;MPRVKIKDIQPFMRNIDLLCSVIDKGEPKEVKTRFGLAKVCSAILEDETGSIRINLWREQADIVRVRDTILIKNAFVRVFNEQLELNVGSDGTISVCDRP
;
A
#
# COMPACT_ATOMS: atom_id res chain seq x y z
N MET A 1 0.78 18.68 -0.72
CA MET A 1 2.01 17.98 -1.11
C MET A 1 1.84 17.35 -2.47
N PRO A 2 2.80 17.47 -3.36
CA PRO A 2 2.72 16.79 -4.65
C PRO A 2 2.83 15.28 -4.46
N ARG A 3 2.16 14.56 -5.34
CA ARG A 3 2.26 13.10 -5.34
C ARG A 3 3.61 12.69 -5.90
N VAL A 4 4.14 11.57 -5.37
CA VAL A 4 5.39 11.02 -5.87
C VAL A 4 5.10 9.92 -6.90
N LYS A 5 6.12 9.56 -7.65
CA LYS A 5 6.07 8.39 -8.54
C LYS A 5 6.73 7.22 -7.85
N ILE A 6 6.32 6.00 -8.21
CA ILE A 6 6.89 4.80 -7.59
C ILE A 6 8.41 4.75 -7.75
N LYS A 7 8.94 5.14 -8.91
CA LYS A 7 10.39 5.14 -9.14
C LYS A 7 11.17 6.03 -8.17
N ASP A 8 10.51 7.03 -7.58
CA ASP A 8 11.15 8.01 -6.70
C ASP A 8 11.07 7.63 -5.22
N ILE A 9 10.42 6.50 -4.90
CA ILE A 9 10.30 6.05 -3.52
C ILE A 9 11.62 5.46 -3.07
N GLN A 10 12.10 5.95 -1.92
CA GLN A 10 13.38 5.58 -1.32
C GLN A 10 13.15 4.89 0.03
N PRO A 11 14.13 4.11 0.52
CA PRO A 11 14.02 3.53 1.86
C PRO A 11 13.73 4.60 2.92
N PHE A 12 12.86 4.27 3.86
CA PHE A 12 12.53 5.09 5.03
C PHE A 12 11.78 6.39 4.72
N MET A 13 11.30 6.57 3.48
CA MET A 13 10.46 7.73 3.16
C MET A 13 9.14 7.69 3.93
N ARG A 14 8.63 8.88 4.24
CA ARG A 14 7.34 9.09 4.92
C ARG A 14 6.54 10.15 4.17
N ASN A 15 5.30 10.31 4.58
CA ASN A 15 4.39 11.32 4.03
C ASN A 15 4.25 11.16 2.52
N ILE A 16 4.09 9.92 2.08
CA ILE A 16 4.01 9.58 0.67
C ILE A 16 2.55 9.66 0.22
N ASP A 17 2.30 10.49 -0.79
CA ASP A 17 1.03 10.52 -1.51
C ASP A 17 1.25 9.91 -2.88
N LEU A 18 0.42 8.95 -3.27
CA LEU A 18 0.64 8.15 -4.47
C LEU A 18 -0.69 7.81 -5.14
N LEU A 19 -0.76 8.02 -6.44
CA LEU A 19 -1.88 7.54 -7.27
C LEU A 19 -1.38 6.35 -8.09
N CYS A 20 -2.06 5.22 -8.00
CA CYS A 20 -1.58 3.99 -8.62
C CYS A 20 -2.71 3.01 -8.88
N SER A 21 -2.39 1.95 -9.60
CA SER A 21 -3.30 0.85 -9.89
C SER A 21 -2.90 -0.39 -9.12
N VAL A 22 -3.88 -1.18 -8.72
CA VAL A 22 -3.66 -2.46 -8.03
C VAL A 22 -3.61 -3.55 -9.09
N ILE A 23 -2.44 -4.15 -9.29
CA ILE A 23 -2.27 -5.16 -10.34
C ILE A 23 -2.30 -6.59 -9.82
N ASP A 24 -2.10 -6.77 -8.52
CA ASP A 24 -2.16 -8.09 -7.90
C ASP A 24 -2.50 -7.94 -6.43
N LYS A 25 -3.11 -8.95 -5.85
CA LYS A 25 -3.48 -8.96 -4.44
C LYS A 25 -3.45 -10.40 -3.93
N GLY A 26 -2.67 -10.63 -2.86
CA GLY A 26 -2.54 -11.95 -2.26
C GLY A 26 -3.69 -12.29 -1.32
N GLU A 27 -3.64 -13.50 -0.78
CA GLU A 27 -4.63 -13.96 0.18
C GLU A 27 -4.43 -13.30 1.53
N PRO A 28 -5.49 -12.87 2.20
CA PRO A 28 -5.37 -12.33 3.56
C PRO A 28 -4.90 -13.40 4.54
N LYS A 29 -4.08 -12.98 5.49
CA LYS A 29 -3.62 -13.82 6.59
C LYS A 29 -3.89 -13.12 7.90
N GLU A 30 -4.04 -13.88 8.96
CA GLU A 30 -4.03 -13.31 10.30
C GLU A 30 -2.65 -13.42 10.89
N VAL A 31 -2.14 -12.33 11.45
CA VAL A 31 -0.85 -12.30 12.11
C VAL A 31 -1.03 -11.77 13.52
N LYS A 32 -0.15 -12.22 14.42
CA LYS A 32 -0.20 -11.78 15.81
C LYS A 32 0.58 -10.48 15.95
N THR A 33 -0.08 -9.48 16.50
CA THR A 33 0.55 -8.18 16.79
C THR A 33 0.51 -7.95 18.30
N ARG A 34 1.17 -6.88 18.76
CA ARG A 34 1.10 -6.52 20.19
C ARG A 34 -0.33 -6.21 20.65
N PHE A 35 -1.22 -5.91 19.72
CA PHE A 35 -2.62 -5.56 20.01
C PHE A 35 -3.58 -6.70 19.69
N GLY A 36 -3.06 -7.92 19.49
CA GLY A 36 -3.87 -9.08 19.14
C GLY A 36 -3.74 -9.46 17.67
N LEU A 37 -4.66 -10.26 17.19
CA LEU A 37 -4.64 -10.72 15.80
C LEU A 37 -5.08 -9.61 14.87
N ALA A 38 -4.41 -9.50 13.73
CA ALA A 38 -4.75 -8.53 12.70
C ALA A 38 -4.67 -9.21 11.33
N LYS A 39 -5.62 -8.87 10.47
CA LYS A 39 -5.62 -9.33 9.09
C LYS A 39 -4.65 -8.47 8.28
N VAL A 40 -3.83 -9.11 7.45
CA VAL A 40 -2.94 -8.42 6.52
C VAL A 40 -2.90 -9.19 5.21
N CYS A 41 -2.86 -8.48 4.10
CA CYS A 41 -2.54 -9.10 2.82
C CYS A 41 -1.59 -8.19 2.05
N SER A 42 -0.82 -8.80 1.16
CA SER A 42 0.06 -8.03 0.28
C SER A 42 -0.62 -7.79 -1.05
N ALA A 43 -0.25 -6.69 -1.68
CA ALA A 43 -0.71 -6.36 -3.02
C ALA A 43 0.44 -5.72 -3.77
N ILE A 44 0.32 -5.67 -5.08
CA ILE A 44 1.30 -5.00 -5.94
C ILE A 44 0.62 -3.80 -6.57
N LEU A 45 1.25 -2.66 -6.42
CA LEU A 45 0.79 -1.40 -6.99
C LEU A 45 1.69 -1.03 -8.16
N GLU A 46 1.10 -0.38 -9.16
CA GLU A 46 1.83 0.03 -10.36
C GLU A 46 1.42 1.43 -10.76
N ASP A 47 2.37 2.21 -11.21
CA ASP A 47 2.12 3.42 -11.97
C ASP A 47 2.96 3.35 -13.25
N GLU A 48 3.02 4.43 -14.03
CA GLU A 48 3.76 4.43 -15.29
C GLU A 48 5.27 4.33 -15.11
N THR A 49 5.78 4.42 -13.87
CA THR A 49 7.22 4.40 -13.60
C THR A 49 7.73 3.11 -13.00
N GLY A 50 6.84 2.25 -12.49
CA GLY A 50 7.27 0.99 -11.88
C GLY A 50 6.20 0.39 -10.98
N SER A 51 6.62 -0.53 -10.14
CA SER A 51 5.72 -1.22 -9.21
C SER A 51 6.33 -1.29 -7.81
N ILE A 52 5.47 -1.45 -6.81
CA ILE A 52 5.89 -1.56 -5.41
C ILE A 52 4.89 -2.42 -4.66
N ARG A 53 5.37 -3.15 -3.67
CA ARG A 53 4.53 -3.95 -2.80
C ARG A 53 3.92 -3.07 -1.70
N ILE A 54 2.66 -3.31 -1.37
CA ILE A 54 1.98 -2.69 -0.25
C ILE A 54 1.46 -3.78 0.70
N ASN A 55 1.50 -3.49 2.00
CA ASN A 55 0.85 -4.33 3.00
C ASN A 55 -0.48 -3.67 3.38
N LEU A 56 -1.58 -4.38 3.17
CA LEU A 56 -2.92 -3.90 3.45
C LEU A 56 -3.37 -4.49 4.78
N TRP A 57 -3.61 -3.62 5.76
CA TRP A 57 -3.94 -4.03 7.12
C TRP A 57 -5.43 -3.84 7.42
N ARG A 58 -6.03 -4.83 8.07
CA ARG A 58 -7.41 -4.76 8.56
C ARG A 58 -8.39 -4.39 7.44
N GLU A 59 -9.15 -3.32 7.59
CA GLU A 59 -10.15 -2.91 6.60
C GLU A 59 -9.54 -2.61 5.24
N GLN A 60 -8.30 -2.20 5.19
CA GLN A 60 -7.62 -1.93 3.92
C GLN A 60 -7.61 -3.17 3.03
N ALA A 61 -7.45 -4.36 3.64
CA ALA A 61 -7.47 -5.61 2.90
C ALA A 61 -8.84 -5.89 2.27
N ASP A 62 -9.91 -5.37 2.85
CA ASP A 62 -11.26 -5.58 2.35
C ASP A 62 -11.67 -4.53 1.32
N ILE A 63 -11.15 -3.31 1.43
CA ILE A 63 -11.55 -2.17 0.60
C ILE A 63 -10.94 -2.26 -0.79
N VAL A 64 -9.68 -2.69 -0.88
CA VAL A 64 -8.90 -2.64 -2.12
C VAL A 64 -9.08 -3.92 -2.93
N ARG A 65 -9.30 -3.77 -4.23
CA ARG A 65 -9.47 -4.89 -5.18
C ARG A 65 -8.50 -4.76 -6.33
N VAL A 66 -8.17 -5.88 -6.95
CA VAL A 66 -7.36 -5.88 -8.18
C VAL A 66 -8.07 -5.05 -9.24
N ARG A 67 -7.31 -4.26 -9.97
CA ARG A 67 -7.72 -3.33 -11.03
C ARG A 67 -8.25 -1.98 -10.52
N ASP A 68 -8.37 -1.82 -9.21
CA ASP A 68 -8.73 -0.51 -8.67
C ASP A 68 -7.63 0.50 -8.97
N THR A 69 -8.05 1.75 -9.23
CA THR A 69 -7.15 2.90 -9.15
C THR A 69 -7.35 3.51 -7.77
N ILE A 70 -6.28 3.63 -7.01
CA ILE A 70 -6.35 4.09 -5.63
C ILE A 70 -5.48 5.31 -5.42
N LEU A 71 -5.93 6.19 -4.53
CA LEU A 71 -5.15 7.32 -4.05
C LEU A 71 -4.75 7.04 -2.61
N ILE A 72 -3.46 7.01 -2.39
CA ILE A 72 -2.87 6.77 -1.07
C ILE A 72 -2.35 8.10 -0.56
N LYS A 73 -2.65 8.41 0.70
CA LYS A 73 -2.14 9.62 1.36
C LYS A 73 -1.43 9.25 2.64
N ASN A 74 -0.30 9.88 2.85
CA ASN A 74 0.51 9.78 4.06
C ASN A 74 0.96 8.35 4.37
N ALA A 75 1.48 7.68 3.36
CA ALA A 75 2.08 6.36 3.52
C ALA A 75 3.54 6.47 3.95
N PHE A 76 4.10 5.36 4.37
CA PHE A 76 5.52 5.27 4.71
C PHE A 76 6.11 3.99 4.17
N VAL A 77 7.44 3.95 4.03
CA VAL A 77 8.15 2.82 3.46
C VAL A 77 8.90 2.07 4.54
N ARG A 78 8.82 0.75 4.49
CA ARG A 78 9.69 -0.14 5.25
C ARG A 78 10.52 -0.97 4.28
N VAL A 79 11.65 -1.43 4.75
CA VAL A 79 12.50 -2.33 3.97
C VAL A 79 12.45 -3.71 4.62
N PHE A 80 12.10 -4.71 3.84
CA PHE A 80 12.04 -6.10 4.30
C PHE A 80 12.68 -6.98 3.24
N ASN A 81 13.69 -7.77 3.64
CA ASN A 81 14.45 -8.63 2.70
C ASN A 81 14.92 -7.84 1.47
N GLU A 82 15.47 -6.65 1.70
CA GLU A 82 16.02 -5.78 0.66
C GLU A 82 14.96 -5.24 -0.32
N GLN A 83 13.68 -5.40 0.00
CA GLN A 83 12.60 -4.88 -0.82
C GLN A 83 11.86 -3.77 -0.10
N LEU A 84 11.44 -2.77 -0.86
CA LEU A 84 10.63 -1.69 -0.33
C LEU A 84 9.19 -2.16 -0.19
N GLU A 85 8.59 -1.88 0.96
CA GLU A 85 7.19 -2.17 1.21
C GLU A 85 6.50 -0.90 1.66
N LEU A 86 5.37 -0.59 1.02
CA LEU A 86 4.58 0.55 1.38
C LEU A 86 3.57 0.16 2.45
N ASN A 87 3.34 1.05 3.41
CA ASN A 87 2.37 0.83 4.48
C ASN A 87 1.60 2.12 4.72
N VAL A 88 0.33 1.98 5.07
CA VAL A 88 -0.53 3.11 5.41
C VAL A 88 -1.01 2.88 6.84
N GLY A 89 -0.56 3.75 7.74
CA GLY A 89 -0.92 3.67 9.14
C GLY A 89 -2.23 4.39 9.45
N SER A 90 -2.49 4.57 10.73
CA SER A 90 -3.73 5.23 11.20
C SER A 90 -3.85 6.68 10.74
N ASP A 91 -2.72 7.33 10.46
CA ASP A 91 -2.71 8.72 10.01
C ASP A 91 -2.83 8.86 8.49
N GLY A 92 -2.86 7.75 7.78
CA GLY A 92 -2.95 7.76 6.32
C GLY A 92 -4.28 7.23 5.84
N THR A 93 -4.52 7.39 4.55
CA THR A 93 -5.77 6.93 3.94
C THR A 93 -5.51 6.24 2.61
N ILE A 94 -6.42 5.33 2.26
CA ILE A 94 -6.49 4.72 0.93
C ILE A 94 -7.91 4.96 0.42
N SER A 95 -8.03 5.59 -0.74
CA SER A 95 -9.33 5.85 -1.37
C SER A 95 -9.38 5.20 -2.74
N VAL A 96 -10.46 4.47 -3.03
CA VAL A 96 -10.67 3.91 -4.37
C VAL A 96 -11.22 5.03 -5.24
N CYS A 97 -10.45 5.42 -6.27
CA CYS A 97 -10.82 6.51 -7.18
C CYS A 97 -11.58 6.00 -8.40
N ASP A 98 -11.25 4.79 -8.85
CA ASP A 98 -11.90 4.20 -10.01
C ASP A 98 -11.90 2.68 -9.86
N ARG A 99 -13.01 2.08 -10.25
CA ARG A 99 -13.17 0.62 -10.17
C ARG A 99 -13.90 0.17 -11.43
N PRO A 100 -13.22 -0.62 -12.28
CA PRO A 100 -13.85 -1.11 -13.51
C PRO A 100 -14.98 -2.10 -13.27
#